data_1a68918907f0889c9ca3c17e808ba143
#
_entry.id   1a68918907f0889c9ca3c17e808ba143
#
_cell.length_a   1.000
_cell.length_b   1.000
_cell.length_c   1.000
_cell.angle_alpha   90.00
_cell.angle_beta   90.00
_cell.angle_gamma   90.00
#
_symmetry.space_group_name_H-M   'P 1'
#
loop_
_entity.id
_entity.type
_entity.pdbx_description
1 polymer ?
#
loop_
_entity_poly.entity_id
_entity_poly.type
_entity_poly.pdbx_seq_one_letter_code
_entity_poly.pdbx_strand_id
1 'polypeptide(L)'
;MKKVSFRNSDMAWDISALILTPPNFDEAKQYPTVISVHPFGSCKEQTSSATYGKALAEAGYVVIAFDASFQGESGGEPRFVEDPTQRVEDVSRVIDYAVTLPYVDAEKIAGIGVCGGGGYVFNAALTEKRIKAVVGITPVNIGRLFREGFSMYNPIGALEGMAAQRTAEARGGERLVNELLPTSLAEARDNGMTERDVYEATEYYKTPRGQQPGGATRMLFSHAQKTLAWDAFSFVETLMTQPVMAVIGQKVGAFGAYRDGMEIYGRAVASKDRQLVELEDWSHYDLYDKSEPVGLAMAQIVPFFKEHVG
;
A
#
# COMPACT_ATOMS: atom_id res chain seq x y z
N MET A 1 10.09 1.65 18.39
CA MET A 1 9.18 2.35 17.45
C MET A 1 9.05 3.80 17.86
N LYS A 2 9.25 4.74 16.93
CA LYS A 2 9.18 6.21 17.15
C LYS A 2 8.23 6.82 16.12
N LYS A 3 7.26 7.62 16.58
CA LYS A 3 6.40 8.41 15.69
C LYS A 3 7.10 9.71 15.33
N VAL A 4 7.04 10.07 14.06
CA VAL A 4 7.61 11.30 13.51
C VAL A 4 6.61 11.97 12.58
N SER A 5 6.78 13.28 12.41
CA SER A 5 6.11 14.06 11.36
C SER A 5 7.19 14.89 10.68
N PHE A 6 7.19 14.93 9.36
CA PHE A 6 8.21 15.65 8.60
C PHE A 6 7.59 16.35 7.40
N ARG A 7 8.29 17.40 6.95
CA ARG A 7 7.98 18.15 5.74
C ARG A 7 9.27 18.48 5.01
N ASN A 8 9.44 17.97 3.80
CA ASN A 8 10.54 18.36 2.93
C ASN A 8 10.25 19.74 2.33
N SER A 9 11.30 20.41 1.80
CA SER A 9 11.23 21.80 1.36
C SER A 9 10.17 22.12 0.29
N ASP A 10 9.79 21.12 -0.50
CA ASP A 10 8.84 21.23 -1.62
C ASP A 10 7.46 20.62 -1.30
N MET A 11 7.21 20.25 -0.04
CA MET A 11 5.92 19.71 0.40
C MET A 11 5.02 20.80 0.98
N ALA A 12 3.74 20.73 0.66
CA ALA A 12 2.73 21.67 1.18
C ALA A 12 2.18 21.26 2.58
N TRP A 13 2.35 20.01 2.98
CA TRP A 13 1.88 19.45 4.26
C TRP A 13 2.85 18.42 4.82
N ASP A 14 2.63 18.04 6.07
CA ASP A 14 3.45 17.05 6.77
C ASP A 14 3.02 15.63 6.43
N ILE A 15 3.98 14.71 6.38
CA ILE A 15 3.76 13.27 6.38
C ILE A 15 3.98 12.73 7.81
N SER A 16 3.03 11.97 8.32
CA SER A 16 3.14 11.25 9.59
C SER A 16 3.66 9.83 9.35
N ALA A 17 4.70 9.44 10.08
CA ALA A 17 5.32 8.13 9.93
C ALA A 17 5.68 7.48 11.27
N LEU A 18 5.86 6.15 11.24
CA LEU A 18 6.42 5.34 12.30
C LEU A 18 7.78 4.80 11.85
N ILE A 19 8.81 5.07 12.63
CA ILE A 19 10.13 4.47 12.44
C ILE A 19 10.27 3.30 13.42
N LEU A 20 10.45 2.11 12.86
CA LEU A 20 10.77 0.90 13.60
C LEU A 20 12.25 0.59 13.42
N THR A 21 12.92 0.29 14.51
CA THR A 21 14.37 0.03 14.53
C THR A 21 14.64 -1.40 14.96
N PRO A 22 15.74 -2.00 14.48
CA PRO A 22 16.10 -3.36 14.87
C PRO A 22 16.38 -3.49 16.38
N PRO A 23 16.39 -4.72 16.93
CA PRO A 23 16.91 -4.96 18.27
C PRO A 23 18.36 -4.46 18.39
N ASN A 24 18.72 -3.91 19.55
CA ASN A 24 20.05 -3.35 19.82
C ASN A 24 20.47 -2.23 18.83
N PHE A 25 19.51 -1.44 18.41
CA PHE A 25 19.71 -0.31 17.51
C PHE A 25 20.74 0.67 18.09
N ASP A 26 21.69 1.10 17.24
CA ASP A 26 22.74 2.04 17.55
C ASP A 26 22.71 3.17 16.51
N GLU A 27 22.37 4.37 16.91
CA GLU A 27 22.27 5.53 15.99
C GLU A 27 23.61 5.89 15.30
N ALA A 28 24.74 5.39 15.79
CA ALA A 28 26.05 5.60 15.18
C ALA A 28 26.33 4.64 14.01
N LYS A 29 25.47 3.66 13.79
CA LYS A 29 25.58 2.68 12.70
C LYS A 29 24.58 2.97 11.61
N GLN A 30 24.89 2.56 10.39
CA GLN A 30 23.98 2.61 9.27
C GLN A 30 23.29 1.26 9.07
N TYR A 31 22.02 1.32 8.68
CA TYR A 31 21.16 0.16 8.48
C TYR A 31 20.50 0.17 7.11
N PRO A 32 20.32 -0.99 6.48
CA PRO A 32 19.41 -1.11 5.35
C PRO A 32 18.01 -0.71 5.80
N THR A 33 17.30 0.01 4.92
CA THR A 33 16.03 0.64 5.29
C THR A 33 14.92 0.22 4.34
N VAL A 34 13.75 -0.10 4.90
CA VAL A 34 12.57 -0.51 4.13
C VAL A 34 11.47 0.53 4.29
N ILE A 35 10.99 1.06 3.16
CA ILE A 35 9.82 1.94 3.11
C ILE A 35 8.57 1.05 2.97
N SER A 36 7.65 1.15 3.95
CA SER A 36 6.47 0.30 4.03
C SER A 36 5.20 1.07 3.71
N VAL A 37 4.53 0.67 2.61
CA VAL A 37 3.38 1.36 2.03
C VAL A 37 2.09 0.64 2.40
N HIS A 38 1.18 1.37 3.07
CA HIS A 38 -0.08 0.80 3.56
C HIS A 38 -1.11 0.58 2.45
N PRO A 39 -2.08 -0.36 2.67
CA PRO A 39 -3.18 -0.62 1.76
C PRO A 39 -4.05 0.61 1.47
N PHE A 40 -4.89 0.52 0.44
CA PHE A 40 -5.94 1.48 0.16
C PHE A 40 -6.92 1.59 1.35
N GLY A 41 -7.23 2.83 1.78
CA GLY A 41 -8.12 3.10 2.91
C GLY A 41 -7.58 2.69 4.29
N SER A 42 -6.30 2.31 4.39
CA SER A 42 -5.59 1.90 5.60
C SER A 42 -4.79 3.06 6.21
N CYS A 43 -3.97 2.75 7.23
CA CYS A 43 -3.03 3.68 7.85
C CYS A 43 -1.73 2.98 8.28
N LYS A 44 -0.76 3.78 8.70
CA LYS A 44 0.56 3.31 9.10
C LYS A 44 0.57 2.35 10.30
N GLU A 45 -0.42 2.45 11.20
CA GLU A 45 -0.52 1.60 12.41
C GLU A 45 -1.00 0.17 12.11
N GLN A 46 -1.53 -0.09 10.91
CA GLN A 46 -2.07 -1.39 10.51
C GLN A 46 -0.98 -2.32 9.96
N THR A 47 -1.31 -3.21 9.02
CA THR A 47 -0.43 -4.29 8.53
C THR A 47 0.96 -3.83 8.10
N SER A 48 1.11 -2.60 7.56
CA SER A 48 2.39 -2.06 7.09
C SER A 48 3.43 -1.89 8.21
N SER A 49 3.02 -1.51 9.42
CA SER A 49 3.94 -1.43 10.56
C SER A 49 3.75 -2.57 11.55
N ALA A 50 2.49 -2.86 11.95
CA ALA A 50 2.20 -3.81 13.02
C ALA A 50 2.58 -5.26 12.67
N THR A 51 2.56 -5.60 11.39
CA THR A 51 2.89 -6.94 10.90
C THR A 51 4.24 -6.94 10.19
N TYR A 52 4.30 -6.48 8.96
CA TYR A 52 5.52 -6.57 8.14
C TYR A 52 6.64 -5.64 8.63
N GLY A 53 6.29 -4.41 9.05
CA GLY A 53 7.27 -3.48 9.58
C GLY A 53 7.96 -4.01 10.83
N LYS A 54 7.20 -4.60 11.76
CA LYS A 54 7.74 -5.22 12.96
C LYS A 54 8.65 -6.41 12.64
N ALA A 55 8.19 -7.32 11.76
CA ALA A 55 8.96 -8.50 11.38
C ALA A 55 10.27 -8.13 10.67
N LEU A 56 10.27 -7.12 9.81
CA LEU A 56 11.48 -6.61 9.14
C LEU A 56 12.43 -5.91 10.12
N ALA A 57 11.90 -5.14 11.08
CA ALA A 57 12.73 -4.54 12.12
C ALA A 57 13.43 -5.61 12.97
N GLU A 58 12.71 -6.67 13.35
CA GLU A 58 13.27 -7.83 14.04
C GLU A 58 14.35 -8.56 13.20
N ALA A 59 14.22 -8.51 11.87
CA ALA A 59 15.21 -9.06 10.94
C ALA A 59 16.43 -8.16 10.68
N GLY A 60 16.51 -6.97 11.31
CA GLY A 60 17.69 -6.10 11.25
C GLY A 60 17.55 -4.85 10.39
N TYR A 61 16.38 -4.55 9.85
CA TYR A 61 16.12 -3.37 9.02
C TYR A 61 15.60 -2.20 9.86
N VAL A 62 15.92 -0.97 9.46
CA VAL A 62 15.10 0.19 9.81
C VAL A 62 13.87 0.17 8.91
N VAL A 63 12.68 0.35 9.46
CA VAL A 63 11.44 0.38 8.67
C VAL A 63 10.73 1.71 8.89
N ILE A 64 10.31 2.34 7.80
CA ILE A 64 9.52 3.57 7.85
C ILE A 64 8.14 3.27 7.23
N ALA A 65 7.12 3.15 8.08
CA ALA A 65 5.72 3.04 7.68
C ALA A 65 5.07 4.42 7.85
N PHE A 66 4.34 4.89 6.85
CA PHE A 66 3.79 6.23 6.83
C PHE A 66 2.31 6.25 6.43
N ASP A 67 1.59 7.28 6.87
CA ASP A 67 0.29 7.60 6.31
C ASP A 67 0.47 8.35 4.99
N ALA A 68 -0.25 7.94 3.97
CA ALA A 68 -0.28 8.67 2.71
C ALA A 68 -0.87 10.07 2.88
N SER A 69 -0.52 10.99 2.01
CA SER A 69 -1.17 12.30 1.89
C SER A 69 -2.69 12.16 1.87
N PHE A 70 -3.41 13.06 2.53
CA PHE A 70 -4.88 13.08 2.69
C PHE A 70 -5.46 11.98 3.59
N GLN A 71 -4.64 11.06 4.12
CA GLN A 71 -5.03 9.90 4.91
C GLN A 71 -4.46 9.97 6.34
N GLY A 72 -5.05 9.20 7.26
CA GLY A 72 -4.54 9.05 8.63
C GLY A 72 -4.21 10.38 9.29
N GLU A 73 -2.99 10.50 9.81
CA GLU A 73 -2.47 11.71 10.46
C GLU A 73 -1.58 12.57 9.53
N SER A 74 -1.34 12.14 8.29
CA SER A 74 -0.70 12.99 7.28
C SER A 74 -1.62 14.12 6.85
N GLY A 75 -1.02 15.22 6.45
CA GLY A 75 -1.73 16.42 5.99
C GLY A 75 -2.34 16.26 4.59
N GLY A 76 -2.78 17.40 4.07
CA GLY A 76 -3.45 17.52 2.77
C GLY A 76 -4.96 17.63 2.87
N GLU A 77 -5.51 18.55 2.09
CA GLU A 77 -6.95 18.81 1.98
C GLU A 77 -7.37 18.78 0.49
N PRO A 78 -8.58 18.31 0.20
CA PRO A 78 -9.55 17.72 1.11
C PRO A 78 -9.12 16.33 1.63
N ARG A 79 -9.65 15.88 2.77
CA ARG A 79 -9.38 14.56 3.32
C ARG A 79 -9.96 13.44 2.46
N PHE A 80 -9.41 12.23 2.64
CA PHE A 80 -9.84 10.99 1.99
C PHE A 80 -9.71 10.99 0.46
N VAL A 81 -8.83 11.83 -0.08
CA VAL A 81 -8.45 11.74 -1.49
C VAL A 81 -7.55 10.53 -1.70
N GLU A 82 -7.93 9.68 -2.64
CA GLU A 82 -7.04 8.63 -3.14
C GLU A 82 -6.51 9.08 -4.50
N ASP A 83 -5.33 9.65 -4.50
CA ASP A 83 -4.61 10.09 -5.70
C ASP A 83 -3.40 9.20 -5.92
N PRO A 84 -3.44 8.28 -6.89
CA PRO A 84 -2.34 7.36 -7.16
C PRO A 84 -1.00 8.05 -7.42
N THR A 85 -1.01 9.18 -8.11
CA THR A 85 0.20 9.96 -8.38
C THR A 85 0.81 10.49 -7.08
N GLN A 86 -0.03 11.02 -6.19
CA GLN A 86 0.42 11.50 -4.88
C GLN A 86 0.90 10.33 -4.00
N ARG A 87 0.23 9.17 -4.03
CA ARG A 87 0.65 7.97 -3.31
C ARG A 87 2.03 7.48 -3.73
N VAL A 88 2.34 7.55 -5.02
CA VAL A 88 3.67 7.23 -5.57
C VAL A 88 4.69 8.27 -5.16
N GLU A 89 4.36 9.54 -5.27
CA GLU A 89 5.21 10.66 -4.86
C GLU A 89 5.51 10.62 -3.34
N ASP A 90 4.56 10.24 -2.50
CA ASP A 90 4.77 10.11 -1.06
C ASP A 90 5.88 9.10 -0.74
N VAL A 91 6.05 8.03 -1.54
CA VAL A 91 7.17 7.08 -1.36
C VAL A 91 8.51 7.80 -1.55
N SER A 92 8.67 8.59 -2.61
CA SER A 92 9.89 9.38 -2.85
C SER A 92 10.12 10.41 -1.74
N ARG A 93 9.05 11.06 -1.25
CA ARG A 93 9.12 12.02 -0.13
C ARG A 93 9.59 11.37 1.18
N VAL A 94 9.12 10.15 1.45
CA VAL A 94 9.59 9.38 2.61
C VAL A 94 11.06 8.98 2.45
N ILE A 95 11.51 8.63 1.25
CA ILE A 95 12.92 8.34 0.97
C ILE A 95 13.78 9.60 1.14
N ASP A 96 13.32 10.77 0.66
CA ASP A 96 14.01 12.04 0.87
C ASP A 96 14.24 12.34 2.35
N TYR A 97 13.22 12.09 3.17
CA TYR A 97 13.37 12.21 4.62
C TYR A 97 14.30 11.13 5.18
N ALA A 98 14.14 9.87 4.77
CA ALA A 98 14.92 8.75 5.27
C ALA A 98 16.42 8.98 5.12
N VAL A 99 16.88 9.47 3.96
CA VAL A 99 18.31 9.71 3.69
C VAL A 99 18.91 10.89 4.50
N THR A 100 18.08 11.67 5.18
CA THR A 100 18.56 12.69 6.14
C THR A 100 18.89 12.10 7.51
N LEU A 101 18.44 10.87 7.80
CA LEU A 101 18.67 10.21 9.07
C LEU A 101 20.07 9.57 9.08
N PRO A 102 20.93 9.84 10.08
CA PRO A 102 22.33 9.41 10.05
C PRO A 102 22.52 7.90 10.06
N TYR A 103 21.52 7.17 10.53
CA TYR A 103 21.52 5.72 10.63
C TYR A 103 20.91 5.00 9.40
N VAL A 104 20.50 5.72 8.37
CA VAL A 104 20.01 5.15 7.11
C VAL A 104 21.16 5.02 6.11
N ASP A 105 21.37 3.80 5.59
CA ASP A 105 22.26 3.59 4.45
C ASP A 105 21.50 3.92 3.15
N ALA A 106 21.83 5.06 2.55
CA ALA A 106 21.17 5.55 1.34
C ALA A 106 21.32 4.62 0.11
N GLU A 107 22.33 3.74 0.12
CA GLU A 107 22.55 2.76 -0.96
C GLU A 107 21.78 1.45 -0.72
N LYS A 108 21.13 1.30 0.44
CA LYS A 108 20.44 0.08 0.87
C LYS A 108 18.97 0.34 1.22
N ILE A 109 18.22 0.91 0.30
CA ILE A 109 16.79 1.20 0.49
C ILE A 109 15.96 0.19 -0.31
N ALA A 110 14.99 -0.42 0.35
CA ALA A 110 13.99 -1.29 -0.26
C ALA A 110 12.58 -0.74 -0.06
N GLY A 111 11.65 -1.20 -0.88
CA GLY A 111 10.22 -0.91 -0.75
C GLY A 111 9.41 -2.17 -0.48
N ILE A 112 8.42 -2.07 0.41
CA ILE A 112 7.40 -3.11 0.61
C ILE A 112 6.03 -2.47 0.63
N GLY A 113 5.05 -3.12 0.01
CA GLY A 113 3.68 -2.63 0.02
C GLY A 113 2.67 -3.76 0.15
N VAL A 114 1.56 -3.49 0.84
CA VAL A 114 0.48 -4.46 1.03
C VAL A 114 -0.75 -4.00 0.26
N CYS A 115 -1.42 -4.90 -0.46
CA CYS A 115 -2.63 -4.61 -1.23
C CYS A 115 -2.41 -3.45 -2.24
N GLY A 116 -3.21 -2.40 -2.19
CA GLY A 116 -3.00 -1.18 -2.97
C GLY A 116 -1.61 -0.57 -2.77
N GLY A 117 -1.05 -0.66 -1.54
CA GLY A 117 0.32 -0.28 -1.25
C GLY A 117 1.35 -1.04 -2.08
N GLY A 118 1.08 -2.31 -2.41
CA GLY A 118 1.88 -3.11 -3.33
C GLY A 118 1.90 -2.53 -4.75
N GLY A 119 0.73 -2.15 -5.27
CA GLY A 119 0.64 -1.47 -6.57
C GLY A 119 1.39 -0.14 -6.59
N TYR A 120 1.26 0.66 -5.52
CA TYR A 120 1.94 1.95 -5.41
C TYR A 120 3.46 1.83 -5.28
N VAL A 121 3.96 0.90 -4.46
CA VAL A 121 5.42 0.73 -4.31
C VAL A 121 6.07 0.16 -5.56
N PHE A 122 5.38 -0.71 -6.30
CA PHE A 122 5.84 -1.17 -7.61
C PHE A 122 5.93 -0.02 -8.61
N ASN A 123 4.89 0.82 -8.68
CA ASN A 123 4.91 1.99 -9.56
C ASN A 123 6.00 2.99 -9.16
N ALA A 124 6.18 3.25 -7.87
CA ALA A 124 7.26 4.11 -7.39
C ALA A 124 8.64 3.60 -7.81
N ALA A 125 8.91 2.29 -7.72
CA ALA A 125 10.17 1.69 -8.11
C ALA A 125 10.48 1.82 -9.62
N LEU A 126 9.49 2.11 -10.47
CA LEU A 126 9.74 2.37 -11.91
C LEU A 126 10.62 3.60 -12.12
N THR A 127 10.46 4.62 -11.29
CA THR A 127 11.16 5.91 -11.42
C THR A 127 12.08 6.23 -10.24
N GLU A 128 11.77 5.78 -9.04
CA GLU A 128 12.55 5.98 -7.82
C GLU A 128 13.70 4.96 -7.73
N LYS A 129 14.84 5.28 -8.32
CA LYS A 129 15.98 4.35 -8.46
C LYS A 129 16.83 4.20 -7.19
N ARG A 130 16.51 4.94 -6.13
CA ARG A 130 17.06 4.69 -4.78
C ARG A 130 16.46 3.41 -4.16
N ILE A 131 15.27 2.97 -4.59
CA ILE A 131 14.74 1.64 -4.25
C ILE A 131 15.55 0.58 -5.00
N LYS A 132 16.28 -0.26 -4.25
CA LYS A 132 17.15 -1.30 -4.83
C LYS A 132 16.46 -2.66 -4.98
N ALA A 133 15.41 -2.91 -4.18
CA ALA A 133 14.57 -4.11 -4.27
C ALA A 133 13.14 -3.77 -3.82
N VAL A 134 12.14 -4.43 -4.38
CA VAL A 134 10.74 -4.13 -4.07
C VAL A 134 9.90 -5.39 -3.89
N VAL A 135 9.04 -5.39 -2.87
CA VAL A 135 8.13 -6.50 -2.55
C VAL A 135 6.69 -6.01 -2.49
N GLY A 136 5.79 -6.70 -3.17
CA GLY A 136 4.34 -6.51 -3.04
C GLY A 136 3.68 -7.74 -2.40
N ILE A 137 2.95 -7.51 -1.32
CA ILE A 137 2.17 -8.55 -0.63
C ILE A 137 0.72 -8.39 -1.02
N THR A 138 0.13 -9.45 -1.56
CA THR A 138 -1.22 -9.39 -2.15
C THR A 138 -1.43 -8.10 -2.97
N PRO A 139 -0.49 -7.75 -3.89
CA PRO A 139 -0.49 -6.45 -4.55
C PRO A 139 -1.76 -6.25 -5.37
N VAL A 140 -2.32 -5.03 -5.32
CA VAL A 140 -3.52 -4.68 -6.09
C VAL A 140 -3.22 -3.47 -6.98
N ASN A 141 -3.50 -3.61 -8.27
CA ASN A 141 -3.58 -2.48 -9.19
C ASN A 141 -4.89 -1.73 -8.97
N ILE A 142 -4.82 -0.67 -8.18
CA ILE A 142 -6.01 0.08 -7.74
C ILE A 142 -6.80 0.62 -8.93
N GLY A 143 -6.13 1.08 -9.99
CA GLY A 143 -6.82 1.57 -11.18
C GLY A 143 -7.67 0.48 -11.85
N ARG A 144 -7.13 -0.72 -12.00
CA ARG A 144 -7.87 -1.89 -12.47
C ARG A 144 -9.04 -2.21 -11.54
N LEU A 145 -8.81 -2.27 -10.22
CA LEU A 145 -9.86 -2.53 -9.25
C LEU A 145 -11.01 -1.53 -9.35
N PHE A 146 -10.71 -0.25 -9.54
CA PHE A 146 -11.74 0.78 -9.73
C PHE A 146 -12.51 0.61 -11.03
N ARG A 147 -11.85 0.28 -12.13
CA ARG A 147 -12.52 0.06 -13.42
C ARG A 147 -13.42 -1.19 -13.43
N GLU A 148 -13.01 -2.23 -12.72
CA GLU A 148 -13.71 -3.52 -12.74
C GLU A 148 -14.64 -3.69 -11.52
N GLY A 149 -14.11 -3.59 -10.30
CA GLY A 149 -14.85 -3.86 -9.07
C GLY A 149 -15.73 -2.70 -8.62
N PHE A 150 -15.13 -1.59 -8.23
CA PHE A 150 -15.87 -0.46 -7.65
C PHE A 150 -16.73 0.32 -8.65
N SER A 151 -16.48 0.20 -9.95
CA SER A 151 -17.35 0.74 -10.99
C SER A 151 -18.37 -0.27 -11.52
N MET A 152 -18.37 -1.49 -11.02
CA MET A 152 -19.20 -2.60 -11.52
C MET A 152 -19.07 -2.79 -13.04
N TYR A 153 -17.85 -2.68 -13.56
CA TYR A 153 -17.50 -2.71 -14.99
C TYR A 153 -18.17 -1.61 -15.85
N ASN A 154 -18.60 -0.53 -15.19
CA ASN A 154 -19.12 0.66 -15.85
C ASN A 154 -18.28 1.92 -15.52
N PRO A 155 -17.00 1.97 -15.93
CA PRO A 155 -16.13 3.09 -15.58
C PRO A 155 -16.62 4.44 -16.15
N ILE A 156 -17.29 4.45 -17.30
CA ILE A 156 -17.82 5.68 -17.89
C ILE A 156 -18.94 6.27 -17.03
N GLY A 157 -19.91 5.45 -16.64
CA GLY A 157 -20.99 5.91 -15.74
C GLY A 157 -20.46 6.37 -14.37
N ALA A 158 -19.42 5.70 -13.85
CA ALA A 158 -18.75 6.13 -12.62
C ALA A 158 -18.08 7.51 -12.79
N LEU A 159 -17.39 7.76 -13.92
CA LEU A 159 -16.77 9.05 -14.23
C LEU A 159 -17.82 10.16 -14.40
N GLU A 160 -18.96 9.88 -15.06
CA GLU A 160 -20.08 10.81 -15.19
C GLU A 160 -20.67 11.19 -13.84
N GLY A 161 -20.84 10.20 -12.94
CA GLY A 161 -21.28 10.43 -11.55
C GLY A 161 -20.30 11.30 -10.76
N MET A 162 -19.00 11.03 -10.86
CA MET A 162 -17.95 11.82 -10.22
C MET A 162 -17.92 13.26 -10.78
N ALA A 163 -18.11 13.46 -12.09
CA ALA A 163 -18.16 14.77 -12.72
C ALA A 163 -19.38 15.56 -12.26
N ALA A 164 -20.56 14.92 -12.14
CA ALA A 164 -21.78 15.54 -11.61
C ALA A 164 -21.60 15.97 -10.15
N GLN A 165 -21.06 15.08 -9.31
CA GLN A 165 -20.76 15.37 -7.89
C GLN A 165 -19.77 16.55 -7.76
N ARG A 166 -18.67 16.53 -8.53
CA ARG A 166 -17.69 17.62 -8.54
C ARG A 166 -18.30 18.95 -8.96
N THR A 167 -19.23 18.93 -9.91
CA THR A 167 -19.97 20.12 -10.31
C THR A 167 -20.86 20.65 -9.18
N ALA A 168 -21.55 19.76 -8.46
CA ALA A 168 -22.37 20.13 -7.30
C ALA A 168 -21.50 20.76 -6.19
N GLU A 169 -20.36 20.15 -5.86
CA GLU A 169 -19.40 20.66 -4.86
C GLU A 169 -18.87 22.06 -5.25
N ALA A 170 -18.51 22.27 -6.53
CA ALA A 170 -18.06 23.57 -7.03
C ALA A 170 -19.10 24.67 -6.93
N ARG A 171 -20.39 24.30 -6.88
CA ARG A 171 -21.54 25.21 -6.69
C ARG A 171 -21.95 25.35 -5.21
N GLY A 172 -21.14 24.88 -4.29
CA GLY A 172 -21.38 24.96 -2.82
C GLY A 172 -22.16 23.78 -2.24
N GLY A 173 -22.36 22.71 -3.00
CA GLY A 173 -22.94 21.46 -2.48
C GLY A 173 -21.98 20.70 -1.54
N GLU A 174 -22.53 19.79 -0.78
CA GLU A 174 -21.77 18.99 0.16
C GLU A 174 -20.83 17.99 -0.55
N ARG A 175 -19.69 17.72 0.07
CA ARG A 175 -18.75 16.70 -0.37
C ARG A 175 -19.28 15.30 -0.06
N LEU A 176 -19.23 14.41 -1.04
CA LEU A 176 -19.60 13.00 -0.86
C LEU A 176 -18.37 12.18 -0.52
N VAL A 177 -18.32 11.67 0.72
CA VAL A 177 -17.31 10.71 1.18
C VAL A 177 -17.96 9.34 1.27
N ASN A 178 -17.50 8.40 0.46
CA ASN A 178 -18.01 7.04 0.43
C ASN A 178 -17.32 6.17 1.49
N GLU A 179 -18.09 5.34 2.19
CA GLU A 179 -17.57 4.15 2.86
C GLU A 179 -17.23 3.10 1.78
N LEU A 180 -16.04 2.53 1.86
CA LEU A 180 -15.57 1.54 0.88
C LEU A 180 -15.97 0.11 1.25
N LEU A 181 -16.33 -0.10 2.51
CA LEU A 181 -16.70 -1.38 3.09
C LEU A 181 -17.96 -1.21 3.94
N PRO A 182 -18.73 -2.28 4.17
CA PRO A 182 -19.74 -2.28 5.21
C PRO A 182 -19.20 -1.82 6.55
N THR A 183 -20.01 -1.13 7.34
CA THR A 183 -19.61 -0.58 8.63
C THR A 183 -19.47 -1.64 9.73
N SER A 184 -20.02 -2.84 9.48
CA SER A 184 -19.94 -3.99 10.38
C SER A 184 -20.13 -5.31 9.63
N LEU A 185 -19.76 -6.43 10.28
CA LEU A 185 -20.04 -7.76 9.78
C LEU A 185 -21.56 -8.07 9.77
N ALA A 186 -22.34 -7.42 10.64
CA ALA A 186 -23.79 -7.55 10.63
C ALA A 186 -24.36 -6.94 9.34
N GLU A 187 -23.98 -5.71 9.03
CA GLU A 187 -24.38 -5.04 7.78
C GLU A 187 -23.94 -5.81 6.53
N ALA A 188 -22.72 -6.37 6.52
CA ALA A 188 -22.26 -7.20 5.42
C ALA A 188 -23.18 -8.41 5.18
N ARG A 189 -23.61 -9.08 6.25
CA ARG A 189 -24.56 -10.22 6.17
C ARG A 189 -25.94 -9.78 5.73
N ASP A 190 -26.47 -8.70 6.33
CA ASP A 190 -27.81 -8.19 6.03
C ASP A 190 -27.96 -7.73 4.58
N ASN A 191 -26.86 -7.22 4.01
CA ASN A 191 -26.76 -6.85 2.60
C ASN A 191 -26.47 -8.04 1.67
N GLY A 192 -26.41 -9.27 2.19
CA GLY A 192 -26.14 -10.47 1.40
C GLY A 192 -24.76 -10.50 0.76
N MET A 193 -23.79 -9.82 1.33
CA MET A 193 -22.42 -9.80 0.82
C MET A 193 -21.75 -11.14 1.09
N THR A 194 -21.47 -11.88 0.02
CA THR A 194 -20.83 -13.20 0.07
C THR A 194 -19.42 -13.18 -0.51
N GLU A 195 -19.01 -12.07 -1.09
CA GLU A 195 -17.70 -11.93 -1.70
C GLU A 195 -16.62 -11.93 -0.60
N ARG A 196 -15.63 -12.84 -0.75
CA ARG A 196 -14.61 -13.12 0.27
C ARG A 196 -13.84 -11.88 0.67
N ASP A 197 -13.27 -11.17 -0.30
CA ASP A 197 -12.39 -10.04 0.00
C ASP A 197 -13.14 -8.92 0.73
N VAL A 198 -14.41 -8.66 0.38
CA VAL A 198 -15.24 -7.64 1.05
C VAL A 198 -15.56 -8.07 2.49
N TYR A 199 -15.87 -9.35 2.71
CA TYR A 199 -16.19 -9.85 4.04
C TYR A 199 -14.96 -9.84 4.95
N GLU A 200 -13.83 -10.38 4.48
CA GLU A 200 -12.57 -10.42 5.23
C GLU A 200 -11.99 -9.01 5.45
N ALA A 201 -12.16 -8.09 4.47
CA ALA A 201 -11.83 -6.67 4.64
C ALA A 201 -12.66 -6.04 5.77
N THR A 202 -13.98 -6.27 5.77
CA THR A 202 -14.86 -5.77 6.81
C THR A 202 -14.45 -6.33 8.18
N GLU A 203 -14.12 -7.62 8.26
CA GLU A 203 -13.61 -8.23 9.48
C GLU A 203 -12.31 -7.55 9.95
N TYR A 204 -11.34 -7.34 9.05
CA TYR A 204 -10.08 -6.70 9.41
C TYR A 204 -10.25 -5.25 9.83
N TYR A 205 -10.92 -4.42 9.02
CA TYR A 205 -10.95 -2.98 9.22
C TYR A 205 -12.01 -2.49 10.21
N LYS A 206 -13.09 -3.26 10.44
CA LYS A 206 -14.25 -2.83 11.24
C LYS A 206 -14.41 -3.62 12.55
N THR A 207 -13.43 -4.46 12.91
CA THR A 207 -13.40 -5.20 14.19
C THR A 207 -12.06 -4.99 14.92
N PRO A 208 -11.95 -5.40 16.19
CA PRO A 208 -10.69 -5.32 16.94
C PRO A 208 -9.51 -6.08 16.30
N ARG A 209 -9.74 -6.89 15.26
CA ARG A 209 -8.69 -7.59 14.52
C ARG A 209 -7.64 -6.61 13.98
N GLY A 210 -8.04 -5.54 13.31
CA GLY A 210 -7.11 -4.57 12.72
C GLY A 210 -7.65 -3.15 12.67
N GLN A 211 -8.79 -2.87 13.30
CA GLN A 211 -9.38 -1.53 13.30
C GLN A 211 -8.44 -0.49 13.91
N GLN A 212 -8.25 0.62 13.20
CA GLN A 212 -7.49 1.78 13.67
C GLN A 212 -8.22 3.08 13.27
N PRO A 213 -8.14 4.13 14.08
CA PRO A 213 -8.79 5.41 13.77
C PRO A 213 -8.35 6.01 12.42
N GLY A 214 -7.06 5.87 12.07
CA GLY A 214 -6.49 6.36 10.81
C GLY A 214 -6.89 5.55 9.58
N GLY A 215 -7.23 4.26 9.77
CA GLY A 215 -7.64 3.33 8.70
C GLY A 215 -9.15 3.37 8.45
N ALA A 216 -9.68 4.53 8.06
CA ALA A 216 -11.11 4.79 7.99
C ALA A 216 -11.84 4.05 6.85
N THR A 217 -11.13 3.49 5.88
CA THR A 217 -11.71 2.87 4.67
C THR A 217 -12.72 3.78 3.96
N ARG A 218 -12.37 5.06 3.83
CA ARG A 218 -13.19 6.11 3.23
C ARG A 218 -12.50 6.71 2.02
N MET A 219 -13.30 7.22 1.10
CA MET A 219 -12.81 7.90 -0.09
C MET A 219 -13.70 9.07 -0.50
N LEU A 220 -13.09 10.21 -0.85
CA LEU A 220 -13.79 11.35 -1.44
C LEU A 220 -14.18 11.02 -2.89
N PHE A 221 -15.48 10.82 -3.13
CA PHE A 221 -16.02 10.29 -4.40
C PHE A 221 -15.65 11.13 -5.61
N SER A 222 -15.81 12.45 -5.53
CA SER A 222 -15.55 13.38 -6.64
C SER A 222 -14.09 13.42 -7.13
N HIS A 223 -13.15 12.86 -6.35
CA HIS A 223 -11.71 12.86 -6.67
C HIS A 223 -11.19 11.48 -7.14
N ALA A 224 -12.05 10.47 -7.22
CA ALA A 224 -11.67 9.12 -7.62
C ALA A 224 -11.43 8.94 -9.13
N GLN A 225 -11.73 9.95 -9.97
CA GLN A 225 -11.49 9.88 -11.41
C GLN A 225 -10.01 9.62 -11.77
N LYS A 226 -9.07 10.15 -10.98
CA LYS A 226 -7.65 9.91 -11.20
C LYS A 226 -7.29 8.45 -10.99
N THR A 227 -7.91 7.81 -10.00
CA THR A 227 -7.72 6.39 -9.71
C THR A 227 -8.21 5.51 -10.85
N LEU A 228 -9.39 5.82 -11.41
CA LEU A 228 -9.92 5.08 -12.57
C LEU A 228 -8.98 5.11 -13.79
N ALA A 229 -8.33 6.24 -14.04
CA ALA A 229 -7.46 6.45 -15.20
C ALA A 229 -6.04 5.90 -14.99
N TRP A 230 -5.69 5.48 -13.77
CA TRP A 230 -4.34 5.05 -13.42
C TRP A 230 -4.13 3.55 -13.68
N ASP A 231 -2.85 3.17 -13.89
CA ASP A 231 -2.41 1.79 -13.99
C ASP A 231 -1.07 1.63 -13.26
N ALA A 232 -1.05 0.77 -12.22
CA ALA A 232 0.13 0.50 -11.42
C ALA A 232 1.32 -0.03 -12.23
N PHE A 233 1.05 -0.71 -13.33
CA PHE A 233 2.05 -1.46 -14.10
C PHE A 233 2.37 -0.85 -15.46
N SER A 234 1.98 0.42 -15.69
CA SER A 234 2.37 1.15 -16.91
C SER A 234 3.88 1.20 -17.03
N PHE A 235 4.41 0.75 -18.18
CA PHE A 235 5.85 0.73 -18.53
C PHE A 235 6.71 -0.22 -17.66
N VAL A 236 6.12 -1.15 -16.93
CA VAL A 236 6.86 -2.09 -16.08
C VAL A 236 7.87 -2.93 -16.85
N GLU A 237 7.57 -3.29 -18.10
CA GLU A 237 8.44 -4.08 -18.98
C GLU A 237 9.80 -3.42 -19.25
N THR A 238 9.86 -2.10 -19.17
CA THR A 238 11.08 -1.33 -19.47
C THR A 238 11.69 -0.67 -18.26
N LEU A 239 10.87 -0.25 -17.30
CA LEU A 239 11.32 0.58 -16.17
C LEU A 239 11.55 -0.21 -14.88
N MET A 240 10.96 -1.40 -14.71
CA MET A 240 11.21 -2.25 -13.54
C MET A 240 12.53 -3.01 -13.73
N THR A 241 13.63 -2.36 -13.41
CA THR A 241 14.98 -2.93 -13.51
C THR A 241 15.50 -3.50 -12.19
N GLN A 242 14.87 -3.15 -11.07
CA GLN A 242 15.20 -3.64 -9.74
C GLN A 242 14.67 -5.07 -9.55
N PRO A 243 15.29 -5.85 -8.65
CA PRO A 243 14.72 -7.07 -8.12
C PRO A 243 13.29 -6.85 -7.59
N VAL A 244 12.36 -7.71 -8.00
CA VAL A 244 10.94 -7.60 -7.68
C VAL A 244 10.37 -8.94 -7.20
N MET A 245 9.63 -8.92 -6.09
CA MET A 245 8.93 -10.09 -5.58
C MET A 245 7.44 -9.76 -5.39
N ALA A 246 6.57 -10.65 -5.84
CA ALA A 246 5.16 -10.64 -5.48
C ALA A 246 4.83 -11.85 -4.61
N VAL A 247 4.15 -11.62 -3.48
CA VAL A 247 3.64 -12.68 -2.59
C VAL A 247 2.13 -12.65 -2.66
N ILE A 248 1.51 -13.75 -3.03
CA ILE A 248 0.06 -13.87 -3.21
C ILE A 248 -0.51 -15.10 -2.53
N GLY A 249 -1.74 -15.00 -2.04
CA GLY A 249 -2.50 -16.13 -1.55
C GLY A 249 -3.35 -16.74 -2.68
N GLN A 250 -3.46 -18.08 -2.71
CA GLN A 250 -4.18 -18.79 -3.78
C GLN A 250 -5.71 -18.82 -3.60
N LYS A 251 -6.24 -18.41 -2.44
CA LYS A 251 -7.69 -18.20 -2.28
C LYS A 251 -8.10 -16.89 -2.97
N VAL A 252 -8.39 -16.97 -4.24
CA VAL A 252 -8.70 -15.83 -5.10
C VAL A 252 -9.99 -15.12 -4.63
N GLY A 253 -9.93 -13.79 -4.53
CA GLY A 253 -11.06 -12.92 -4.23
C GLY A 253 -11.21 -11.80 -5.29
N ALA A 254 -12.25 -10.97 -5.15
CA ALA A 254 -12.65 -9.98 -6.14
C ALA A 254 -11.69 -8.76 -6.21
N PHE A 255 -10.86 -8.52 -5.19
CA PHE A 255 -9.89 -7.42 -5.27
C PHE A 255 -8.75 -7.71 -6.26
N GLY A 256 -8.59 -8.97 -6.66
CA GLY A 256 -7.76 -9.35 -7.79
C GLY A 256 -6.26 -9.38 -7.51
N ALA A 257 -5.84 -9.45 -6.24
CA ALA A 257 -4.43 -9.49 -5.87
C ALA A 257 -3.67 -10.68 -6.49
N TYR A 258 -4.34 -11.82 -6.63
CA TYR A 258 -3.76 -13.00 -7.31
C TYR A 258 -3.39 -12.67 -8.76
N ARG A 259 -4.35 -12.12 -9.52
CA ARG A 259 -4.15 -11.70 -10.91
C ARG A 259 -3.05 -10.64 -11.03
N ASP A 260 -3.11 -9.62 -10.18
CA ASP A 260 -2.17 -8.50 -10.24
C ASP A 260 -0.74 -8.91 -9.85
N GLY A 261 -0.61 -9.86 -8.91
CA GLY A 261 0.70 -10.46 -8.57
C GLY A 261 1.28 -11.29 -9.70
N MET A 262 0.45 -12.08 -10.39
CA MET A 262 0.84 -12.81 -11.60
C MET A 262 1.23 -11.85 -12.74
N GLU A 263 0.49 -10.75 -12.88
CA GLU A 263 0.73 -9.75 -13.93
C GLU A 263 2.07 -9.04 -13.73
N ILE A 264 2.37 -8.53 -12.52
CA ILE A 264 3.66 -7.86 -12.28
C ILE A 264 4.83 -8.81 -12.47
N TYR A 265 4.73 -10.06 -11.97
CA TYR A 265 5.74 -11.08 -12.17
C TYR A 265 5.97 -11.37 -13.66
N GLY A 266 4.90 -11.54 -14.44
CA GLY A 266 4.99 -11.84 -15.87
C GLY A 266 5.56 -10.69 -16.69
N ARG A 267 5.22 -9.44 -16.35
CA ARG A 267 5.55 -8.24 -17.11
C ARG A 267 6.88 -7.59 -16.73
N ALA A 268 7.40 -7.79 -15.51
CA ALA A 268 8.65 -7.16 -15.06
C ALA A 268 9.92 -7.78 -15.72
N VAL A 269 9.92 -7.89 -17.05
CA VAL A 269 10.94 -8.61 -17.82
C VAL A 269 12.31 -7.93 -17.83
N ALA A 270 12.39 -6.63 -17.52
CA ALA A 270 13.65 -5.91 -17.38
C ALA A 270 14.29 -6.12 -16.00
N SER A 271 13.57 -6.69 -15.03
CA SER A 271 14.10 -6.98 -13.71
C SER A 271 15.17 -8.05 -13.76
N LYS A 272 16.25 -7.86 -13.00
CA LYS A 272 17.35 -8.81 -12.91
C LYS A 272 16.98 -10.07 -12.10
N ASP A 273 16.06 -9.93 -11.15
CA ASP A 273 15.52 -11.03 -10.35
C ASP A 273 14.03 -10.75 -10.11
N ARG A 274 13.17 -11.65 -10.55
CA ARG A 274 11.74 -11.57 -10.34
C ARG A 274 11.23 -12.87 -9.74
N GLN A 275 10.55 -12.72 -8.64
CA GLN A 275 10.05 -13.84 -7.87
C GLN A 275 8.54 -13.75 -7.66
N LEU A 276 7.87 -14.89 -7.75
CA LEU A 276 6.47 -15.06 -7.39
C LEU A 276 6.37 -16.11 -6.31
N VAL A 277 5.81 -15.72 -5.17
CA VAL A 277 5.55 -16.61 -4.04
C VAL A 277 4.04 -16.81 -3.94
N GLU A 278 3.62 -18.01 -4.23
CA GLU A 278 2.22 -18.43 -4.12
C GLU A 278 2.03 -19.23 -2.83
N LEU A 279 1.17 -18.75 -1.95
CA LEU A 279 0.87 -19.40 -0.68
C LEU A 279 -0.47 -20.12 -0.79
N GLU A 280 -0.39 -21.46 -0.80
CA GLU A 280 -1.57 -22.34 -0.86
C GLU A 280 -2.46 -22.13 0.36
N ASP A 281 -3.78 -22.27 0.17
CA ASP A 281 -4.78 -22.19 1.21
C ASP A 281 -4.90 -20.85 1.98
N TRP A 282 -4.28 -19.78 1.51
CA TRP A 282 -4.37 -18.46 2.13
C TRP A 282 -5.07 -17.44 1.24
N SER A 283 -5.86 -16.56 1.88
CA SER A 283 -6.56 -15.46 1.22
C SER A 283 -5.74 -14.17 1.23
N HIS A 284 -6.27 -13.15 0.58
CA HIS A 284 -5.75 -11.80 0.59
C HIS A 284 -5.55 -11.28 2.03
N TYR A 285 -6.59 -11.39 2.88
CA TYR A 285 -6.59 -10.84 4.24
C TYR A 285 -5.96 -11.77 5.29
N ASP A 286 -5.73 -13.03 4.97
CA ASP A 286 -4.92 -13.91 5.81
C ASP A 286 -3.46 -13.40 5.87
N LEU A 287 -2.96 -12.85 4.77
CA LEU A 287 -1.63 -12.25 4.65
C LEU A 287 -1.50 -10.88 5.37
N TYR A 288 -2.58 -10.34 5.94
CA TYR A 288 -2.47 -9.07 6.66
C TYR A 288 -1.92 -9.22 8.07
N ASP A 289 -2.27 -10.29 8.78
CA ASP A 289 -1.97 -10.43 10.21
C ASP A 289 -1.92 -11.85 10.75
N LYS A 290 -2.37 -12.87 9.98
CA LYS A 290 -2.30 -14.24 10.47
C LYS A 290 -0.86 -14.72 10.53
N SER A 291 -0.45 -15.23 11.69
CA SER A 291 0.95 -15.55 11.97
C SER A 291 1.56 -16.56 11.00
N GLU A 292 0.80 -17.58 10.58
CA GLU A 292 1.31 -18.63 9.70
C GLU A 292 1.60 -18.13 8.29
N PRO A 293 0.65 -17.56 7.51
CA PRO A 293 0.95 -17.08 6.16
C PRO A 293 1.92 -15.89 6.16
N VAL A 294 1.87 -15.02 7.17
CA VAL A 294 2.87 -13.96 7.33
C VAL A 294 4.26 -14.55 7.57
N GLY A 295 4.38 -15.59 8.40
CA GLY A 295 5.65 -16.31 8.62
C GLY A 295 6.19 -16.93 7.33
N LEU A 296 5.33 -17.57 6.54
CA LEU A 296 5.70 -18.14 5.24
C LEU A 296 6.16 -17.05 4.25
N ALA A 297 5.45 -15.92 4.20
CA ALA A 297 5.85 -14.77 3.38
C ALA A 297 7.22 -14.21 3.82
N MET A 298 7.41 -13.98 5.13
CA MET A 298 8.66 -13.45 5.67
C MET A 298 9.86 -14.38 5.46
N ALA A 299 9.63 -15.69 5.46
CA ALA A 299 10.68 -16.69 5.14
C ALA A 299 11.24 -16.56 3.71
N GLN A 300 10.49 -15.92 2.79
CA GLN A 300 10.94 -15.60 1.44
C GLN A 300 11.46 -14.15 1.34
N ILE A 301 10.77 -13.20 1.98
CA ILE A 301 11.08 -11.77 1.89
C ILE A 301 12.43 -11.42 2.54
N VAL A 302 12.73 -11.99 3.72
CA VAL A 302 13.97 -11.65 4.42
C VAL A 302 15.22 -12.10 3.65
N PRO A 303 15.31 -13.33 3.12
CA PRO A 303 16.42 -13.72 2.25
C PRO A 303 16.53 -12.84 1.00
N PHE A 304 15.41 -12.54 0.34
CA PHE A 304 15.38 -11.67 -0.84
C PHE A 304 15.94 -10.27 -0.53
N PHE A 305 15.48 -9.62 0.52
CA PHE A 305 16.02 -8.30 0.89
C PHE A 305 17.48 -8.40 1.35
N LYS A 306 17.87 -9.48 2.04
CA LYS A 306 19.27 -9.67 2.44
C LYS A 306 20.20 -9.81 1.25
N GLU A 307 19.76 -10.45 0.18
CA GLU A 307 20.54 -10.59 -1.06
C GLU A 307 20.73 -9.25 -1.78
N HIS A 308 19.70 -8.40 -1.80
CA HIS A 308 19.68 -7.21 -2.65
C HIS A 308 19.98 -5.88 -1.92
N VAL A 309 19.78 -5.81 -0.60
CA VAL A 309 19.97 -4.60 0.23
C VAL A 309 20.61 -4.86 1.59
N GLY A 310 20.97 -6.10 1.89
CA GLY A 310 21.55 -6.52 3.16
C GLY A 310 23.01 -6.10 3.39
#